data_592d45311b91fd9c19364db55cb7e500
#
_entry.id   592d45311b91fd9c19364db55cb7e500
#
_cell.length_a   1.000
_cell.length_b   1.000
_cell.length_c   1.000
_cell.angle_alpha   90.00
_cell.angle_beta   90.00
_cell.angle_gamma   90.00
#
_symmetry.space_group_name_H-M   'P 1'
#
loop_
_entity.id
_entity.type
_entity.pdbx_description
1 polymer ?
#
loop_
_entity_poly.entity_id
_entity_poly.type
_entity_poly.pdbx_seq_one_letter_code
_entity_poly.pdbx_strand_id
1 'polypeptide(L)'
;MFHKIKSVRPMDDFVLLVSFSEGVTKTYDVKPLFSKWLVFNELKNNHLFEEASVDQGGYGVSWNDDIDLSCDELFYEGKEIKTPFDGLIAFTEACQLWNLNESTLRKAVSYGKLIDGIDVSKYGKQWVVTMKAMEREYGPLPVDKR
;
A
#
# COMPACT_ATOMS: atom_id res chain seq x y z
N MET A 1 7.37 -6.58 -10.63
CA MET A 1 6.14 -6.27 -9.88
C MET A 1 6.30 -4.94 -9.16
N PHE A 2 5.29 -4.09 -9.24
CA PHE A 2 5.31 -2.84 -8.49
C PHE A 2 4.50 -2.97 -7.22
N HIS A 3 5.07 -2.52 -6.12
CA HIS A 3 4.39 -2.44 -4.84
C HIS A 3 3.68 -1.10 -4.77
N LYS A 4 2.46 -1.06 -5.30
CA LYS A 4 1.72 0.20 -5.44
C LYS A 4 1.33 0.78 -4.08
N ILE A 5 1.46 2.08 -3.99
CA ILE A 5 1.15 2.81 -2.77
C ILE A 5 -0.35 3.08 -2.72
N LYS A 6 -0.95 2.77 -1.58
CA LYS A 6 -2.36 3.05 -1.31
C LYS A 6 -2.52 4.41 -0.66
N SER A 7 -1.67 4.73 0.32
CA SER A 7 -1.73 5.99 1.04
C SER A 7 -0.37 6.37 1.59
N VAL A 8 -0.17 7.67 1.80
CA VAL A 8 1.00 8.21 2.44
C VAL A 8 0.57 9.20 3.50
N ARG A 9 1.26 9.21 4.62
CA ARG A 9 0.99 10.15 5.70
C ARG A 9 2.30 10.70 6.23
N PRO A 10 2.53 12.02 6.11
CA PRO A 10 3.69 12.65 6.73
C PRO A 10 3.56 12.59 8.26
N MET A 11 4.61 12.11 8.90
CA MET A 11 4.68 12.00 10.35
C MET A 11 5.75 12.98 10.87
N ASP A 12 5.89 13.05 12.19
CA ASP A 12 6.90 13.90 12.78
C ASP A 12 8.31 13.47 12.38
N ASP A 13 9.24 14.42 12.42
CA ASP A 13 10.66 14.20 12.17
C ASP A 13 10.98 13.66 10.77
N PHE A 14 10.22 14.12 9.77
CA PHE A 14 10.43 13.78 8.35
C PHE A 14 10.35 12.28 8.07
N VAL A 15 9.43 11.61 8.73
CA VAL A 15 9.13 10.20 8.49
C VAL A 15 7.81 10.09 7.74
N LEU A 16 7.77 9.25 6.71
CA LEU A 16 6.54 8.93 5.99
C LEU A 16 5.98 7.61 6.49
N LEU A 17 4.68 7.55 6.70
CA LEU A 17 3.95 6.30 6.92
C LEU A 17 3.31 5.93 5.60
N VAL A 18 3.68 4.79 5.04
CA VAL A 18 3.26 4.38 3.70
C VAL A 18 2.52 3.06 3.79
N SER A 19 1.30 3.04 3.27
CA SER A 19 0.51 1.81 3.15
C SER A 19 0.51 1.37 1.69
N PHE A 20 0.74 0.08 1.46
CA PHE A 20 0.78 -0.49 0.12
C PHE A 20 -0.50 -1.29 -0.14
N SER A 21 -0.87 -1.39 -1.42
CA SER A 21 -2.11 -2.05 -1.82
C SER A 21 -2.18 -3.51 -1.39
N GLU A 22 -1.05 -4.14 -1.19
CA GLU A 22 -0.95 -5.54 -0.77
C GLU A 22 -1.07 -5.73 0.75
N GLY A 23 -1.42 -4.68 1.49
CA GLY A 23 -1.66 -4.80 2.94
C GLY A 23 -0.43 -4.66 3.80
N VAL A 24 0.69 -4.18 3.25
CA VAL A 24 1.94 -3.94 3.98
C VAL A 24 2.02 -2.47 4.34
N THR A 25 2.52 -2.17 5.54
CA THR A 25 2.76 -0.79 5.99
C THR A 25 4.24 -0.62 6.33
N LYS A 26 4.80 0.48 5.86
CA LYS A 26 6.21 0.80 6.12
C LYS A 26 6.38 2.24 6.58
N THR A 27 7.44 2.49 7.32
CA THR A 27 7.90 3.84 7.60
C THR A 27 9.15 4.11 6.78
N TYR A 28 9.28 5.33 6.30
CA TYR A 28 10.42 5.75 5.51
C TYR A 28 10.97 7.05 6.07
N ASP A 29 12.22 7.04 6.48
CA ASP A 29 12.91 8.21 7.01
C ASP A 29 13.52 8.99 5.85
N VAL A 30 13.04 10.20 5.63
CA VAL A 30 13.50 11.04 4.53
C VAL A 30 14.82 11.75 4.86
N LYS A 31 15.19 11.85 6.13
CA LYS A 31 16.36 12.62 6.56
C LYS A 31 17.68 12.25 5.86
N PRO A 32 17.99 10.96 5.61
CA PRO A 32 19.22 10.63 4.89
C PRO A 32 19.30 11.23 3.49
N LEU A 33 18.18 11.57 2.87
CA LEU A 33 18.15 12.14 1.53
C LEU A 33 18.58 13.61 1.51
N PHE A 34 18.51 14.29 2.65
CA PHE A 34 18.91 15.70 2.72
C PHE A 34 20.38 15.93 2.35
N SER A 35 21.23 14.96 2.68
CA SER A 35 22.65 15.07 2.30
C SER A 35 22.97 14.41 0.97
N LYS A 36 22.12 13.46 0.53
CA LYS A 36 22.32 12.72 -0.71
C LYS A 36 21.87 13.52 -1.93
N TRP A 37 20.71 14.17 -1.83
CA TRP A 37 20.16 15.02 -2.89
C TRP A 37 19.69 16.34 -2.29
N LEU A 38 20.40 17.41 -2.61
CA LEU A 38 20.18 18.71 -1.98
C LEU A 38 18.76 19.25 -2.15
N VAL A 39 18.09 18.89 -3.26
CA VAL A 39 16.74 19.38 -3.51
C VAL A 39 15.77 18.93 -2.40
N PHE A 40 16.03 17.80 -1.74
CA PHE A 40 15.18 17.33 -0.64
C PHE A 40 15.19 18.28 0.57
N ASN A 41 16.21 19.15 0.68
CA ASN A 41 16.23 20.13 1.77
C ASN A 41 15.08 21.14 1.69
N GLU A 42 14.46 21.30 0.53
CA GLU A 42 13.30 22.16 0.38
C GLU A 42 12.12 21.67 1.23
N LEU A 43 12.08 20.38 1.56
CA LEU A 43 11.04 19.82 2.42
C LEU A 43 11.04 20.42 3.82
N LYS A 44 12.15 20.99 4.25
CA LYS A 44 12.27 21.65 5.55
C LYS A 44 11.58 23.02 5.59
N ASN A 45 11.20 23.55 4.43
CA ASN A 45 10.71 24.92 4.30
C ASN A 45 9.20 24.95 4.11
N ASN A 46 8.55 25.93 4.74
CA ASN A 46 7.14 26.25 4.49
C ASN A 46 6.17 25.08 4.62
N HIS A 47 6.47 24.13 5.51
CA HIS A 47 5.64 22.94 5.73
C HIS A 47 5.46 22.08 4.46
N LEU A 48 6.41 22.18 3.53
CA LEU A 48 6.31 21.42 2.28
C LEU A 48 6.22 19.91 2.50
N PHE A 49 6.92 19.40 3.52
CA PHE A 49 6.89 17.96 3.82
C PHE A 49 5.47 17.43 4.01
N GLU A 50 4.59 18.24 4.59
CA GLU A 50 3.20 17.86 4.86
C GLU A 50 2.35 17.76 3.60
N GLU A 51 2.86 18.25 2.46
CA GLU A 51 2.16 18.22 1.17
C GLU A 51 2.36 16.92 0.40
N ALA A 52 3.01 15.92 0.99
CA ALA A 52 3.23 14.64 0.34
C ALA A 52 1.92 14.04 -0.15
N SER A 53 1.90 13.57 -1.39
CA SER A 53 0.72 12.92 -1.97
C SER A 53 1.12 11.73 -2.81
N VAL A 54 0.20 10.76 -2.92
CA VAL A 54 0.42 9.56 -3.74
C VAL A 54 0.21 9.93 -5.21
N ASP A 55 1.15 9.54 -6.05
CA ASP A 55 1.05 9.75 -7.49
C ASP A 55 -0.05 8.88 -8.09
N GLN A 56 -0.58 9.33 -9.22
CA GLN A 56 -1.60 8.59 -9.94
C GLN A 56 -1.13 7.15 -10.20
N GLY A 57 -1.98 6.19 -9.87
CA GLY A 57 -1.67 4.77 -10.03
C GLY A 57 -0.88 4.16 -8.86
N GLY A 58 -0.44 4.97 -7.90
CA GLY A 58 0.29 4.46 -6.73
C GLY A 58 1.76 4.20 -6.97
N TYR A 59 2.35 4.77 -8.02
CA TYR A 59 3.74 4.47 -8.41
C TYR A 59 4.78 5.28 -7.65
N GLY A 60 4.37 6.26 -6.86
CA GLY A 60 5.30 7.05 -6.09
C GLY A 60 4.60 8.03 -5.17
N VAL A 61 5.41 8.82 -4.48
CA VAL A 61 4.97 9.93 -3.64
C VAL A 61 5.68 11.18 -4.13
N SER A 62 4.93 12.26 -4.31
CA SER A 62 5.48 13.54 -4.76
C SER A 62 5.07 14.66 -3.84
N TRP A 63 5.96 15.66 -3.72
CA TRP A 63 5.68 16.93 -3.03
C TRP A 63 5.48 18.06 -4.04
N ASN A 64 6.23 18.00 -5.14
CA ASN A 64 6.12 18.92 -6.27
C ASN A 64 6.78 18.26 -7.49
N ASP A 65 6.99 19.02 -8.56
CA ASP A 65 7.55 18.48 -9.81
C ASP A 65 9.01 18.03 -9.68
N ASP A 66 9.71 18.52 -8.66
CA ASP A 66 11.14 18.28 -8.50
C ASP A 66 11.48 17.28 -7.41
N ILE A 67 10.54 16.97 -6.50
CA ILE A 67 10.80 16.15 -5.33
C ILE A 67 9.79 15.01 -5.28
N ASP A 68 10.29 13.80 -5.56
CA ASP A 68 9.47 12.60 -5.52
C ASP A 68 10.29 11.39 -5.07
N LEU A 69 9.58 10.33 -4.70
CA LEU A 69 10.16 9.03 -4.37
C LEU A 69 9.33 7.96 -5.04
N SER A 70 10.00 6.99 -5.65
CA SER A 70 9.31 5.89 -6.30
C SER A 70 8.71 4.91 -5.28
N CYS A 71 7.69 4.16 -5.71
CA CYS A 71 7.12 3.13 -4.86
C CYS A 71 8.16 2.07 -4.50
N ASP A 72 9.08 1.75 -5.42
CA ASP A 72 10.13 0.77 -5.15
C ASP A 72 11.10 1.25 -4.08
N GLU A 73 11.51 2.51 -4.13
CA GLU A 73 12.38 3.08 -3.10
C GLU A 73 11.71 2.97 -1.73
N LEU A 74 10.44 3.36 -1.64
CA LEU A 74 9.70 3.34 -0.38
C LEU A 74 9.47 1.91 0.13
N PHE A 75 9.26 0.97 -0.77
CA PHE A 75 9.03 -0.41 -0.38
C PHE A 75 10.31 -1.10 0.09
N TYR A 76 11.39 -1.00 -0.69
CA TYR A 76 12.61 -1.75 -0.41
C TYR A 76 13.49 -1.10 0.66
N GLU A 77 13.49 0.23 0.74
CA GLU A 77 14.30 0.95 1.73
C GLU A 77 13.50 1.34 2.98
N GLY A 78 12.19 1.25 2.93
CA GLY A 78 11.34 1.49 4.09
C GLY A 78 11.42 0.37 5.10
N LYS A 79 11.11 0.70 6.36
CA LYS A 79 11.08 -0.27 7.45
C LYS A 79 9.65 -0.76 7.64
N GLU A 80 9.45 -2.06 7.51
CA GLU A 80 8.12 -2.64 7.73
C GLU A 80 7.75 -2.55 9.20
N ILE A 81 6.50 -2.12 9.45
CA ILE A 81 5.92 -2.13 10.78
C ILE A 81 4.69 -3.03 10.77
N LYS A 82 4.39 -3.62 11.91
CA LYS A 82 3.20 -4.46 12.06
C LYS A 82 2.07 -3.63 12.63
N THR A 83 0.90 -3.75 12.00
CA THR A 83 -0.32 -3.07 12.44
C THR A 83 -1.47 -4.06 12.49
N PRO A 84 -2.57 -3.74 13.20
CA PRO A 84 -3.75 -4.60 13.18
C PRO A 84 -4.40 -4.75 11.79
N PHE A 85 -4.05 -3.89 10.85
CA PHE A 85 -4.62 -3.89 9.50
C PHE A 85 -3.72 -4.56 8.47
N ASP A 86 -2.60 -5.14 8.91
CA ASP A 86 -1.68 -5.82 8.01
C ASP A 86 -2.35 -7.01 7.34
N GLY A 87 -2.09 -7.14 6.05
CA GLY A 87 -2.62 -8.26 5.28
C GLY A 87 -4.11 -8.18 5.02
N LEU A 88 -4.77 -7.07 5.34
CA LEU A 88 -6.19 -6.87 5.06
C LEU A 88 -6.35 -5.97 3.84
N ILE A 89 -7.11 -6.44 2.85
CA ILE A 89 -7.39 -5.67 1.64
C ILE A 89 -8.87 -5.74 1.31
N ALA A 90 -9.37 -4.70 0.68
CA ALA A 90 -10.75 -4.69 0.22
C ALA A 90 -10.93 -5.68 -0.94
N PHE A 91 -12.15 -6.20 -1.12
CA PHE A 91 -12.44 -7.11 -2.25
C PHE A 91 -12.07 -6.47 -3.59
N THR A 92 -12.32 -5.18 -3.78
CA THR A 92 -11.98 -4.47 -5.01
C THR A 92 -10.47 -4.52 -5.29
N GLU A 93 -9.66 -4.30 -4.26
CA GLU A 93 -8.21 -4.36 -4.40
C GLU A 93 -7.74 -5.79 -4.67
N ALA A 94 -8.29 -6.76 -3.94
CA ALA A 94 -7.95 -8.16 -4.16
C ALA A 94 -8.27 -8.58 -5.60
N CYS A 95 -9.40 -8.16 -6.12
CA CYS A 95 -9.78 -8.45 -7.50
C CYS A 95 -8.80 -7.84 -8.51
N GLN A 96 -8.35 -6.62 -8.25
CA GLN A 96 -7.35 -5.98 -9.10
C GLN A 96 -6.00 -6.71 -9.04
N LEU A 97 -5.57 -7.08 -7.86
CA LEU A 97 -4.27 -7.73 -7.66
C LEU A 97 -4.23 -9.14 -8.28
N TRP A 98 -5.32 -9.90 -8.17
CA TRP A 98 -5.39 -11.27 -8.69
C TRP A 98 -6.14 -11.39 -10.02
N ASN A 99 -6.57 -10.26 -10.59
CA ASN A 99 -7.31 -10.24 -11.85
C ASN A 99 -8.58 -11.11 -11.80
N LEU A 100 -9.38 -10.88 -10.78
CA LEU A 100 -10.63 -11.60 -10.54
C LEU A 100 -11.81 -10.62 -10.54
N ASN A 101 -13.02 -11.18 -10.59
CA ASN A 101 -14.24 -10.42 -10.40
C ASN A 101 -14.71 -10.51 -8.96
N GLU A 102 -15.35 -9.45 -8.46
CA GLU A 102 -15.90 -9.47 -7.10
C GLU A 102 -16.90 -10.60 -6.89
N SER A 103 -17.66 -10.94 -7.94
CA SER A 103 -18.61 -12.07 -7.86
C SER A 103 -17.91 -13.38 -7.53
N THR A 104 -16.67 -13.56 -8.00
CA THR A 104 -15.87 -14.74 -7.70
C THR A 104 -15.62 -14.84 -6.19
N LEU A 105 -15.23 -13.73 -5.56
CA LEU A 105 -14.97 -13.71 -4.13
C LEU A 105 -16.25 -13.88 -3.31
N ARG A 106 -17.35 -13.25 -3.72
CA ARG A 106 -18.63 -13.41 -3.03
C ARG A 106 -19.13 -14.85 -3.10
N LYS A 107 -18.98 -15.49 -4.24
CA LYS A 107 -19.34 -16.92 -4.38
C LYS A 107 -18.46 -17.80 -3.50
N ALA A 108 -17.18 -17.49 -3.41
CA ALA A 108 -16.26 -18.24 -2.55
C ALA A 108 -16.69 -18.16 -1.08
N VAL A 109 -17.20 -17.02 -0.63
CA VAL A 109 -17.76 -16.88 0.70
C VAL A 109 -19.01 -17.76 0.85
N SER A 110 -19.92 -17.69 -0.13
CA SER A 110 -21.15 -18.50 -0.10
C SER A 110 -20.90 -19.99 -0.04
N TYR A 111 -19.86 -20.46 -0.72
CA TYR A 111 -19.52 -21.89 -0.78
C TYR A 111 -18.60 -22.33 0.37
N GLY A 112 -18.18 -21.42 1.24
CA GLY A 112 -17.29 -21.77 2.35
C GLY A 112 -15.83 -21.90 1.97
N LYS A 113 -15.43 -21.53 0.75
CA LYS A 113 -14.04 -21.51 0.33
C LYS A 113 -13.27 -20.40 1.05
N LEU A 114 -13.90 -19.24 1.19
CA LEU A 114 -13.44 -18.15 2.04
C LEU A 114 -14.36 -18.07 3.24
N ILE A 115 -13.82 -18.21 4.43
CA ILE A 115 -14.63 -18.31 5.65
C ILE A 115 -14.88 -16.95 6.27
N ASP A 116 -16.14 -16.59 6.37
CA ASP A 116 -16.54 -15.32 6.99
C ASP A 116 -16.16 -15.34 8.49
N GLY A 117 -15.45 -14.32 8.90
CA GLY A 117 -14.94 -14.22 10.27
C GLY A 117 -13.51 -14.72 10.44
N ILE A 118 -12.97 -15.42 9.46
CA ILE A 118 -11.58 -15.91 9.48
C ILE A 118 -10.80 -15.37 8.29
N ASP A 119 -11.31 -15.60 7.09
CA ASP A 119 -10.66 -15.18 5.84
C ASP A 119 -11.16 -13.84 5.33
N VAL A 120 -12.44 -13.56 5.59
CA VAL A 120 -13.13 -12.35 5.14
C VAL A 120 -13.98 -11.80 6.28
N SER A 121 -14.27 -10.53 6.20
CA SER A 121 -15.20 -9.87 7.12
C SER A 121 -15.84 -8.69 6.41
N LYS A 122 -17.06 -8.35 6.81
CA LYS A 122 -17.79 -7.22 6.24
C LYS A 122 -17.78 -6.06 7.22
N TYR A 123 -17.32 -4.93 6.77
CA TYR A 123 -17.29 -3.68 7.54
C TYR A 123 -18.24 -2.69 6.87
N GLY A 124 -19.41 -2.49 7.45
CA GLY A 124 -20.47 -1.74 6.79
C GLY A 124 -20.88 -2.45 5.52
N LYS A 125 -20.70 -1.80 4.37
CA LYS A 125 -21.01 -2.36 3.06
C LYS A 125 -19.79 -2.94 2.35
N GLN A 126 -18.62 -2.87 2.98
CA GLN A 126 -17.35 -3.26 2.36
C GLN A 126 -16.92 -4.64 2.86
N TRP A 127 -16.60 -5.52 1.93
CA TRP A 127 -15.95 -6.78 2.25
C TRP A 127 -14.44 -6.59 2.24
N VAL A 128 -13.79 -7.22 3.22
CA VAL A 128 -12.34 -7.23 3.38
C VAL A 128 -11.88 -8.67 3.42
N VAL A 129 -10.74 -8.97 2.82
CA VAL A 129 -10.17 -10.32 2.76
C VAL A 129 -8.70 -10.26 3.20
N THR A 130 -8.21 -11.35 3.79
CA THR A 130 -6.80 -11.44 4.15
C THR A 130 -5.96 -11.82 2.95
N MET A 131 -4.74 -11.29 2.87
CA MET A 131 -3.76 -11.68 1.85
C MET A 131 -3.47 -13.18 1.92
N LYS A 132 -3.40 -13.74 3.13
CA LYS A 132 -3.17 -15.16 3.35
C LYS A 132 -4.23 -16.02 2.68
N ALA A 133 -5.50 -15.64 2.83
CA ALA A 133 -6.60 -16.39 2.23
C ALA A 133 -6.54 -16.30 0.70
N MET A 134 -6.22 -15.13 0.17
CA MET A 134 -6.08 -14.95 -1.27
C MET A 134 -4.95 -15.83 -1.83
N GLU A 135 -3.81 -15.84 -1.16
CA GLU A 135 -2.69 -16.68 -1.59
C GLU A 135 -3.02 -18.17 -1.50
N ARG A 136 -3.69 -18.56 -0.43
CA ARG A 136 -4.09 -19.97 -0.23
C ARG A 136 -5.03 -20.47 -1.32
N GLU A 137 -6.04 -19.65 -1.69
CA GLU A 137 -7.10 -20.07 -2.61
C GLU A 137 -6.82 -19.74 -4.07
N TYR A 138 -6.04 -18.69 -4.34
CA TYR A 138 -5.82 -18.16 -5.70
C TYR A 138 -4.34 -18.09 -6.10
N GLY A 139 -3.46 -18.59 -5.23
CA GLY A 139 -2.04 -18.65 -5.51
C GLY A 139 -1.31 -17.35 -5.15
N PRO A 140 0.01 -17.32 -5.36
CA PRO A 140 0.80 -16.13 -5.03
C PRO A 140 0.35 -14.93 -5.84
N LEU A 141 0.65 -13.74 -5.34
CA LEU A 141 0.31 -12.50 -6.01
C LEU A 141 0.87 -12.51 -7.43
N PRO A 142 0.03 -12.28 -8.46
CA PRO A 142 0.51 -12.30 -9.84
C PRO A 142 1.58 -11.23 -10.08
N VAL A 143 2.61 -11.60 -10.87
CA VAL A 143 3.65 -10.67 -11.26
C VAL A 143 3.09 -9.71 -12.30
N ASP A 144 3.42 -8.42 -12.13
CA ASP A 144 3.01 -7.40 -13.07
C ASP A 144 3.72 -7.61 -14.40
N LYS A 145 2.98 -7.78 -15.49
CA LYS A 145 3.54 -7.98 -16.82
C LYS A 145 3.64 -6.64 -17.53
N ARG A 146 4.86 -6.22 -17.73
CA ARG A 146 5.09 -4.95 -18.40
C ARG A 146 5.83 -5.10 -19.69
#